data_f2b0977273e59c3a614cebc66ef02d68
#
_entry.id   f2b0977273e59c3a614cebc66ef02d68
#
_cell.length_a   1.000
_cell.length_b   1.000
_cell.length_c   1.000
_cell.angle_alpha   90.00
_cell.angle_beta   90.00
_cell.angle_gamma   90.00
#
_symmetry.space_group_name_H-M   'P 1'
#
loop_
_entity.id
_entity.type
_entity.pdbx_description
1 polymer ?
#
loop_
_entity_poly.entity_id
_entity_poly.type
_entity_poly.pdbx_seq_one_letter_code
_entity_poly.pdbx_strand_id
1 'polypeptide(L)'
;MCSLYFPVRKRMRVVVVAITLVISMFPIALSPATASSCSKYHTAKPNDSWSRVAARFNVGLGSLLKMNSATTASAIFVGDRLCISTQPALTSPTETYSRRQIVTIIREVWPDELEDNALYVARRESNLVPTAVGGRSDCCLGLFQIYWSVHQSWLAKLGIAEPSQMLDPRVNAQAALALYRRNGDSWRPWWTSSWRP
;
A
#
# COMPACT_ATOMS: atom_id res chain seq x y z
N MET A 1 -58.32 -57.74 -55.29
CA MET A 1 -58.30 -57.52 -53.85
C MET A 1 -57.19 -56.52 -53.53
N CYS A 2 -57.53 -55.23 -53.54
CA CYS A 2 -56.60 -54.17 -53.32
C CYS A 2 -56.62 -53.73 -51.81
N SER A 3 -55.51 -53.87 -51.11
CA SER A 3 -55.39 -53.38 -49.78
C SER A 3 -54.67 -52.01 -49.84
N LEU A 4 -55.41 -50.97 -49.44
CA LEU A 4 -54.92 -49.60 -49.44
C LEU A 4 -54.13 -49.30 -48.11
N TYR A 5 -52.88 -49.05 -48.26
CA TYR A 5 -52.01 -48.70 -47.15
C TYR A 5 -52.03 -47.17 -47.01
N PHE A 6 -52.50 -46.62 -45.87
CA PHE A 6 -52.44 -45.19 -45.54
C PHE A 6 -51.18 -44.87 -44.70
N PRO A 7 -50.34 -43.92 -45.08
CA PRO A 7 -49.23 -43.55 -44.25
C PRO A 7 -49.68 -42.58 -43.16
N VAL A 8 -49.39 -42.93 -41.91
CA VAL A 8 -49.58 -42.08 -40.73
C VAL A 8 -48.57 -40.94 -40.76
N ARG A 9 -49.04 -39.70 -40.95
CA ARG A 9 -48.21 -38.49 -40.79
C ARG A 9 -47.90 -38.28 -39.33
N LYS A 10 -46.62 -38.49 -38.94
CA LYS A 10 -46.08 -38.03 -37.66
C LYS A 10 -46.02 -36.48 -37.66
N ARG A 11 -46.85 -35.84 -36.83
CA ARG A 11 -46.75 -34.42 -36.55
C ARG A 11 -45.53 -34.21 -35.66
N MET A 12 -44.46 -33.57 -36.22
CA MET A 12 -43.31 -33.12 -35.50
C MET A 12 -43.73 -31.87 -34.73
N ARG A 13 -43.81 -31.97 -33.41
CA ARG A 13 -44.01 -30.82 -32.55
C ARG A 13 -42.68 -30.10 -32.44
N VAL A 14 -42.54 -28.94 -33.05
CA VAL A 14 -41.43 -28.04 -32.87
C VAL A 14 -41.62 -27.38 -31.50
N VAL A 15 -40.78 -27.76 -30.53
CA VAL A 15 -40.69 -27.10 -29.25
C VAL A 15 -39.75 -25.91 -29.46
N VAL A 16 -40.30 -24.71 -29.55
CA VAL A 16 -39.52 -23.48 -29.55
C VAL A 16 -39.09 -23.19 -28.11
N VAL A 17 -37.87 -23.53 -27.76
CA VAL A 17 -37.26 -23.11 -26.49
C VAL A 17 -36.84 -21.66 -26.63
N ALA A 18 -37.61 -20.76 -26.07
CA ALA A 18 -37.22 -19.34 -25.94
C ALA A 18 -36.13 -19.26 -24.89
N ILE A 19 -34.86 -19.10 -25.33
CA ILE A 19 -33.75 -18.81 -24.47
C ILE A 19 -33.82 -17.31 -24.19
N THR A 20 -34.38 -16.93 -23.03
CA THR A 20 -34.29 -15.58 -22.50
C THR A 20 -32.88 -15.35 -21.98
N LEU A 21 -32.07 -14.63 -22.74
CA LEU A 21 -30.75 -14.12 -22.29
C LEU A 21 -30.99 -13.05 -21.24
N VAL A 22 -30.89 -13.40 -19.97
CA VAL A 22 -30.83 -12.42 -18.89
C VAL A 22 -29.42 -11.82 -18.89
N ILE A 23 -29.28 -10.68 -19.54
CA ILE A 23 -28.05 -9.86 -19.44
C ILE A 23 -28.06 -9.22 -18.05
N SER A 24 -27.36 -9.86 -17.10
CA SER A 24 -27.08 -9.27 -15.80
C SER A 24 -26.11 -8.10 -16.01
N MET A 25 -26.64 -6.89 -16.06
CA MET A 25 -25.83 -5.67 -15.96
C MET A 25 -25.32 -5.60 -14.52
N PHE A 26 -24.11 -6.12 -14.28
CA PHE A 26 -23.36 -5.78 -13.07
C PHE A 26 -22.93 -4.31 -13.20
N PRO A 27 -23.31 -3.44 -12.26
CA PRO A 27 -22.75 -2.11 -12.22
C PRO A 27 -21.24 -2.24 -11.95
N ILE A 28 -20.43 -1.84 -12.93
CA ILE A 28 -19.01 -1.64 -12.71
C ILE A 28 -18.92 -0.44 -11.77
N ALA A 29 -18.76 -0.71 -10.48
CA ALA A 29 -18.43 0.33 -9.52
C ALA A 29 -17.03 0.84 -9.90
N LEU A 30 -16.97 1.98 -10.59
CA LEU A 30 -15.73 2.75 -10.70
C LEU A 30 -15.39 3.19 -9.27
N SER A 31 -14.41 2.52 -8.66
CA SER A 31 -13.80 3.01 -7.43
C SER A 31 -13.25 4.41 -7.72
N PRO A 32 -13.62 5.44 -6.95
CA PRO A 32 -13.01 6.74 -7.13
C PRO A 32 -11.50 6.58 -6.89
N ALA A 33 -10.70 6.93 -7.88
CA ALA A 33 -9.26 7.07 -7.72
C ALA A 33 -9.06 8.08 -6.59
N THR A 34 -8.55 7.62 -5.44
CA THR A 34 -8.22 8.49 -4.32
C THR A 34 -7.17 9.48 -4.80
N ALA A 35 -7.59 10.73 -5.03
CA ALA A 35 -6.67 11.80 -5.34
C ALA A 35 -5.71 11.93 -4.15
N SER A 36 -4.43 11.65 -4.38
CA SER A 36 -3.39 11.83 -3.38
C SER A 36 -3.38 13.29 -2.97
N SER A 37 -3.80 13.59 -1.74
CA SER A 37 -3.76 14.95 -1.21
C SER A 37 -2.30 15.36 -1.00
N CYS A 38 -1.93 16.53 -1.46
CA CYS A 38 -0.59 17.07 -1.22
C CYS A 38 -0.40 17.41 0.26
N SER A 39 0.59 16.84 0.91
CA SER A 39 0.87 17.07 2.33
C SER A 39 1.82 18.23 2.56
N LYS A 40 2.66 18.57 1.58
CA LYS A 40 3.64 19.65 1.69
C LYS A 40 3.78 20.41 0.39
N TYR A 41 3.71 21.72 0.48
CA TYR A 41 3.85 22.62 -0.65
C TYR A 41 5.13 23.47 -0.56
N HIS A 42 5.70 23.75 -1.72
CA HIS A 42 6.69 24.78 -1.93
C HIS A 42 6.09 25.91 -2.74
N THR A 43 6.22 27.16 -2.28
CA THR A 43 5.89 28.33 -3.09
C THR A 43 7.08 28.66 -3.98
N ALA A 44 6.83 28.62 -5.29
CA ALA A 44 7.87 28.81 -6.29
C ALA A 44 8.51 30.19 -6.18
N LYS A 45 9.83 30.22 -6.27
CA LYS A 45 10.69 31.39 -6.17
C LYS A 45 11.30 31.72 -7.54
N PRO A 46 11.84 32.93 -7.74
CA PRO A 46 12.60 33.24 -8.95
C PRO A 46 13.71 32.21 -9.20
N ASN A 47 13.86 31.79 -10.45
CA ASN A 47 14.81 30.78 -10.91
C ASN A 47 14.52 29.33 -10.45
N ASP A 48 13.35 29.03 -9.88
CA ASP A 48 12.94 27.65 -9.67
C ASP A 48 12.66 26.97 -11.03
N SER A 49 13.05 25.70 -11.10
CA SER A 49 12.71 24.77 -12.18
C SER A 49 12.36 23.43 -11.56
N TRP A 50 11.64 22.60 -12.31
CA TRP A 50 11.27 21.27 -11.81
C TRP A 50 12.46 20.47 -11.29
N SER A 51 13.60 20.48 -12.01
CA SER A 51 14.81 19.79 -11.58
C SER A 51 15.45 20.40 -10.34
N ARG A 52 15.46 21.72 -10.21
CA ARG A 52 16.01 22.42 -9.04
C ARG A 52 15.15 22.20 -7.80
N VAL A 53 13.83 22.24 -7.95
CA VAL A 53 12.89 21.95 -6.86
C VAL A 53 13.03 20.49 -6.44
N ALA A 54 13.07 19.55 -7.40
CA ALA A 54 13.28 18.13 -7.13
C ALA A 54 14.57 17.88 -6.33
N ALA A 55 15.69 18.46 -6.76
CA ALA A 55 16.97 18.34 -6.06
C ALA A 55 16.95 18.98 -4.66
N ARG A 56 16.35 20.17 -4.52
CA ARG A 56 16.28 20.90 -3.24
C ARG A 56 15.53 20.11 -2.18
N PHE A 57 14.46 19.42 -2.56
CA PHE A 57 13.60 18.69 -1.64
C PHE A 57 13.85 17.19 -1.65
N ASN A 58 14.90 16.73 -2.34
CA ASN A 58 15.24 15.31 -2.48
C ASN A 58 14.09 14.44 -2.96
N VAL A 59 13.34 14.93 -3.95
CA VAL A 59 12.23 14.23 -4.57
C VAL A 59 12.60 13.87 -6.00
N GLY A 60 12.27 12.67 -6.45
CA GLY A 60 12.49 12.28 -7.85
C GLY A 60 11.74 13.23 -8.80
N LEU A 61 12.40 13.70 -9.87
CA LEU A 61 11.79 14.63 -10.84
C LEU A 61 10.47 14.10 -11.40
N GLY A 62 10.42 12.82 -11.80
CA GLY A 62 9.20 12.20 -12.31
C GLY A 62 8.06 12.18 -11.29
N SER A 63 8.37 11.92 -10.01
CA SER A 63 7.40 11.97 -8.93
C SER A 63 6.89 13.39 -8.70
N LEU A 64 7.79 14.39 -8.68
CA LEU A 64 7.43 15.79 -8.53
C LEU A 64 6.47 16.24 -9.65
N LEU A 65 6.79 15.90 -10.89
CA LEU A 65 5.94 16.21 -12.04
C LEU A 65 4.56 15.55 -11.93
N LYS A 66 4.52 14.28 -11.59
CA LYS A 66 3.27 13.52 -11.41
C LYS A 66 2.38 14.13 -10.31
N MET A 67 2.98 14.49 -9.16
CA MET A 67 2.27 15.12 -8.04
C MET A 67 1.61 16.46 -8.43
N ASN A 68 2.17 17.14 -9.40
CA ASN A 68 1.69 18.45 -9.85
C ASN A 68 0.94 18.39 -11.19
N SER A 69 0.65 17.18 -11.70
CA SER A 69 0.04 16.99 -13.02
C SER A 69 0.78 17.76 -14.13
N ALA A 70 2.12 17.80 -14.02
CA ALA A 70 3.00 18.59 -14.86
C ALA A 70 3.91 17.68 -15.71
N THR A 71 4.53 18.28 -16.72
CA THR A 71 5.58 17.70 -17.55
C THR A 71 6.85 18.52 -17.43
N THR A 72 7.96 18.05 -17.99
CA THR A 72 9.21 18.81 -18.03
C THR A 72 9.07 20.13 -18.83
N ALA A 73 8.08 20.22 -19.72
CA ALA A 73 7.77 21.42 -20.50
C ALA A 73 6.82 22.40 -19.78
N SER A 74 6.23 22.00 -18.66
CA SER A 74 5.33 22.87 -17.89
C SER A 74 6.12 24.01 -17.25
N ALA A 75 5.70 25.26 -17.48
CA ALA A 75 6.30 26.44 -16.86
C ALA A 75 5.99 26.47 -15.35
N ILE A 76 6.91 26.98 -14.56
CA ILE A 76 6.70 27.35 -13.16
C ILE A 76 6.73 28.87 -13.08
N PHE A 77 5.71 29.46 -12.48
CA PHE A 77 5.65 30.90 -12.22
C PHE A 77 5.95 31.18 -10.74
N VAL A 78 6.56 32.33 -10.50
CA VAL A 78 6.81 32.77 -9.12
C VAL A 78 5.50 32.91 -8.37
N GLY A 79 5.42 32.26 -7.20
CA GLY A 79 4.20 32.20 -6.40
C GLY A 79 3.37 30.93 -6.59
N ASP A 80 3.65 30.10 -7.60
CA ASP A 80 2.97 28.81 -7.78
C ASP A 80 3.16 27.92 -6.55
N ARG A 81 2.09 27.23 -6.16
CA ARG A 81 2.13 26.24 -5.09
C ARG A 81 2.44 24.87 -5.67
N LEU A 82 3.69 24.45 -5.56
CA LEU A 82 4.15 23.16 -6.04
C LEU A 82 4.04 22.11 -4.92
N CYS A 83 3.37 21.01 -5.22
CA CYS A 83 3.34 19.87 -4.34
C CYS A 83 4.71 19.19 -4.33
N ILE A 84 5.39 19.18 -3.20
CA ILE A 84 6.72 18.58 -3.03
C ILE A 84 6.71 17.30 -2.21
N SER A 85 5.58 16.95 -1.65
CA SER A 85 5.32 15.67 -1.02
C SER A 85 3.85 15.36 -1.16
N THR A 86 3.54 14.29 -1.86
CA THR A 86 2.33 13.58 -1.57
C THR A 86 2.70 12.61 -0.45
N GLN A 87 2.29 12.91 0.77
CA GLN A 87 1.85 11.79 1.55
C GLN A 87 0.65 11.24 0.78
N PRO A 88 0.62 9.96 0.40
CA PRO A 88 -0.67 9.33 0.29
C PRO A 88 -1.35 9.73 1.59
N ALA A 89 -2.56 10.34 1.54
CA ALA A 89 -3.35 10.49 2.74
C ALA A 89 -3.18 9.14 3.41
N LEU A 90 -2.56 9.13 4.60
CA LEU A 90 -2.46 7.92 5.37
C LEU A 90 -3.92 7.56 5.58
N THR A 91 -4.51 6.92 4.59
CA THR A 91 -5.74 6.20 4.78
C THR A 91 -5.31 5.18 5.79
N SER A 92 -5.50 5.57 7.05
CA SER A 92 -5.44 4.60 8.14
C SER A 92 -6.14 3.39 7.58
N PRO A 93 -5.48 2.23 7.55
CA PRO A 93 -6.16 1.03 7.08
C PRO A 93 -7.50 1.07 7.80
N THR A 94 -8.60 1.04 7.05
CA THR A 94 -9.97 1.13 7.57
C THR A 94 -10.25 -0.04 8.51
N GLU A 95 -9.31 -0.95 8.59
CA GLU A 95 -9.30 -2.11 9.45
C GLU A 95 -8.69 -1.76 10.80
N THR A 96 -9.56 -1.60 11.78
CA THR A 96 -9.17 -1.38 13.17
C THR A 96 -8.75 -2.72 13.77
N TYR A 97 -7.44 -2.96 13.84
CA TYR A 97 -6.90 -4.16 14.49
C TYR A 97 -6.98 -4.06 16.02
N SER A 98 -7.57 -5.06 16.64
CA SER A 98 -7.47 -5.24 18.08
C SER A 98 -6.04 -5.63 18.50
N ARG A 99 -5.64 -5.35 19.72
CA ARG A 99 -4.34 -5.79 20.26
C ARG A 99 -4.12 -7.30 20.12
N ARG A 100 -5.17 -8.10 20.26
CA ARG A 100 -5.08 -9.57 20.10
C ARG A 100 -4.73 -9.94 18.66
N GLN A 101 -5.36 -9.31 17.66
CA GLN A 101 -5.05 -9.53 16.24
C GLN A 101 -3.62 -9.13 15.92
N ILE A 102 -3.12 -8.01 16.45
CA ILE A 102 -1.72 -7.60 16.27
C ILE A 102 -0.76 -8.64 16.86
N VAL A 103 -1.03 -9.14 18.07
CA VAL A 103 -0.22 -10.20 18.68
C VAL A 103 -0.21 -11.47 17.82
N THR A 104 -1.38 -11.87 17.30
CA THR A 104 -1.50 -13.03 16.40
C THR A 104 -0.70 -12.81 15.12
N ILE A 105 -0.79 -11.63 14.47
CA ILE A 105 -0.04 -11.32 13.26
C ILE A 105 1.46 -11.38 13.49
N ILE A 106 1.96 -10.85 14.61
CA ILE A 106 3.39 -10.91 14.94
C ILE A 106 3.84 -12.35 15.08
N ARG A 107 3.08 -13.19 15.80
CA ARG A 107 3.39 -14.61 15.97
C ARG A 107 3.36 -15.42 14.68
N GLU A 108 2.42 -15.11 13.77
CA GLU A 108 2.36 -15.76 12.47
C GLU A 108 3.53 -15.40 11.53
N VAL A 109 4.15 -14.24 11.74
CA VAL A 109 5.24 -13.73 10.89
C VAL A 109 6.61 -14.12 11.41
N TRP A 110 6.80 -14.11 12.74
CA TRP A 110 8.08 -14.35 13.37
C TRP A 110 8.24 -15.82 13.74
N PRO A 111 9.46 -16.40 13.66
CA PRO A 111 9.75 -17.74 14.18
C PRO A 111 9.43 -17.82 15.68
N ASP A 112 8.98 -18.99 16.14
CA ASP A 112 8.52 -19.22 17.52
C ASP A 112 9.55 -18.77 18.56
N GLU A 113 10.84 -19.05 18.32
CA GLU A 113 11.94 -18.69 19.20
C GLU A 113 12.21 -17.16 19.28
N LEU A 114 11.68 -16.38 18.35
CA LEU A 114 11.87 -14.93 18.26
C LEU A 114 10.61 -14.13 18.61
N GLU A 115 9.45 -14.79 18.75
CA GLU A 115 8.15 -14.13 18.94
C GLU A 115 8.12 -13.19 20.15
N ASP A 116 8.62 -13.65 21.30
CA ASP A 116 8.57 -12.88 22.54
C ASP A 116 9.42 -11.61 22.44
N ASN A 117 10.59 -11.70 21.81
CA ASN A 117 11.44 -10.55 21.55
C ASN A 117 10.79 -9.60 20.54
N ALA A 118 10.15 -10.14 19.48
CA ALA A 118 9.42 -9.32 18.50
C ALA A 118 8.23 -8.58 19.15
N LEU A 119 7.47 -9.27 19.98
CA LEU A 119 6.36 -8.65 20.75
C LEU A 119 6.87 -7.60 21.74
N TYR A 120 8.01 -7.85 22.40
CA TYR A 120 8.64 -6.84 23.27
C TYR A 120 9.02 -5.60 22.50
N VAL A 121 9.70 -5.74 21.35
CA VAL A 121 10.08 -4.63 20.50
C VAL A 121 8.84 -3.85 20.04
N ALA A 122 7.83 -4.51 19.46
CA ALA A 122 6.64 -3.85 18.96
C ALA A 122 5.85 -3.11 20.07
N ARG A 123 5.81 -3.65 21.28
CA ARG A 123 5.21 -2.96 22.44
C ARG A 123 5.98 -1.70 22.81
N ARG A 124 7.29 -1.77 22.81
CA ARG A 124 8.17 -0.63 23.16
C ARG A 124 8.13 0.45 22.09
N GLU A 125 8.20 0.08 20.83
CA GLU A 125 8.30 1.02 19.71
C GLU A 125 6.98 1.73 19.41
N SER A 126 5.86 1.02 19.45
CA SER A 126 4.56 1.56 19.03
C SER A 126 3.42 1.29 20.00
N ASN A 127 3.66 0.61 21.12
CA ASN A 127 2.60 0.08 21.98
C ASN A 127 1.60 -0.83 21.23
N LEU A 128 2.06 -1.57 20.22
CA LEU A 128 1.27 -2.40 19.30
C LEU A 128 0.27 -1.60 18.47
N VAL A 129 0.54 -0.35 18.16
CA VAL A 129 -0.26 0.49 17.26
C VAL A 129 0.32 0.38 15.85
N PRO A 130 -0.38 -0.27 14.89
CA PRO A 130 0.16 -0.51 13.55
C PRO A 130 0.32 0.79 12.74
N THR A 131 -0.51 1.79 13.03
CA THR A 131 -0.49 3.10 12.36
C THR A 131 0.40 4.12 13.05
N ALA A 132 1.24 3.69 13.99
CA ALA A 132 2.14 4.60 14.70
C ALA A 132 3.14 5.24 13.73
N VAL A 133 3.27 6.54 13.85
CA VAL A 133 4.27 7.35 13.15
C VAL A 133 5.05 8.12 14.20
N GLY A 134 6.37 7.94 14.24
CA GLY A 134 7.20 8.48 15.31
C GLY A 134 8.55 8.98 14.81
N GLY A 135 9.35 9.45 15.78
CA GLY A 135 10.65 10.05 15.52
C GLY A 135 10.57 11.51 15.07
N ARG A 136 11.74 12.14 14.92
CA ARG A 136 11.80 13.49 14.35
C ARG A 136 11.44 13.40 12.85
N SER A 137 10.54 14.25 12.40
CA SER A 137 10.08 14.33 11.00
C SER A 137 9.34 13.08 10.52
N ASP A 138 8.60 12.42 11.42
CA ASP A 138 7.75 11.28 11.08
C ASP A 138 8.48 10.17 10.32
N CYS A 139 9.71 9.89 10.72
CA CYS A 139 10.62 9.01 10.00
C CYS A 139 10.32 7.53 10.16
N CYS A 140 9.68 7.18 11.27
CA CYS A 140 9.60 5.81 11.76
C CYS A 140 8.16 5.33 11.74
N LEU A 141 7.93 4.20 11.08
CA LEU A 141 6.58 3.75 10.70
C LEU A 141 6.22 2.40 11.29
N GLY A 142 4.96 2.31 11.74
CA GLY A 142 4.28 1.07 12.08
C GLY A 142 4.73 0.44 13.39
N LEU A 143 4.42 -0.85 13.55
CA LEU A 143 4.62 -1.62 14.79
C LEU A 143 6.05 -1.60 15.31
N PHE A 144 7.02 -1.71 14.42
CA PHE A 144 8.44 -1.81 14.72
C PHE A 144 9.20 -0.50 14.50
N GLN A 145 8.51 0.61 14.21
CA GLN A 145 9.08 1.94 14.00
C GLN A 145 10.27 1.94 13.05
N ILE A 146 10.09 1.36 11.87
CA ILE A 146 11.14 1.23 10.87
C ILE A 146 11.38 2.59 10.18
N TYR A 147 12.65 3.02 10.13
CA TYR A 147 13.05 4.28 9.52
C TYR A 147 12.95 4.20 7.99
N TRP A 148 11.84 4.70 7.44
CA TRP A 148 11.49 4.56 6.02
C TRP A 148 12.59 5.04 5.08
N SER A 149 13.05 6.29 5.22
CA SER A 149 14.00 6.88 4.27
C SER A 149 15.36 6.16 4.23
N VAL A 150 15.74 5.48 5.31
CA VAL A 150 16.97 4.67 5.36
C VAL A 150 16.79 3.32 4.67
N HIS A 151 15.59 2.76 4.75
CA HIS A 151 15.35 1.37 4.35
C HIS A 151 14.56 1.20 3.05
N GLN A 152 13.95 2.26 2.50
CA GLN A 152 13.07 2.21 1.32
C GLN A 152 13.68 1.51 0.10
N SER A 153 14.99 1.67 -0.15
CA SER A 153 15.65 1.13 -1.34
C SER A 153 15.68 -0.40 -1.38
N TRP A 154 15.84 -1.05 -0.23
CA TRP A 154 15.81 -2.51 -0.16
C TRP A 154 14.40 -3.05 0.14
N LEU A 155 13.56 -2.30 0.85
CA LEU A 155 12.15 -2.62 1.05
C LEU A 155 11.39 -2.68 -0.28
N ALA A 156 11.71 -1.79 -1.21
CA ALA A 156 11.15 -1.82 -2.56
C ALA A 156 11.43 -3.15 -3.29
N LYS A 157 12.57 -3.80 -3.04
CA LYS A 157 12.89 -5.13 -3.59
C LYS A 157 12.02 -6.25 -3.00
N LEU A 158 11.40 -6.02 -1.86
CA LEU A 158 10.42 -6.91 -1.23
C LEU A 158 8.97 -6.56 -1.60
N GLY A 159 8.77 -5.64 -2.57
CA GLY A 159 7.44 -5.17 -2.96
C GLY A 159 6.85 -4.07 -2.06
N ILE A 160 7.63 -3.56 -1.10
CA ILE A 160 7.22 -2.48 -0.20
C ILE A 160 7.78 -1.17 -0.77
N ALA A 161 7.02 -0.56 -1.68
CA ALA A 161 7.45 0.61 -2.44
C ALA A 161 6.97 1.95 -1.86
N GLU A 162 5.95 1.91 -0.99
CA GLU A 162 5.30 3.10 -0.45
C GLU A 162 5.29 3.08 1.09
N PRO A 163 5.51 4.22 1.74
CA PRO A 163 5.54 4.31 3.21
C PRO A 163 4.21 3.92 3.86
N SER A 164 3.09 4.11 3.17
CA SER A 164 1.76 3.72 3.66
C SER A 164 1.61 2.21 3.87
N GLN A 165 2.34 1.39 3.10
CA GLN A 165 2.34 -0.06 3.28
C GLN A 165 2.94 -0.48 4.64
N MET A 166 3.82 0.34 5.20
CA MET A 166 4.42 0.11 6.52
C MET A 166 3.43 0.29 7.68
N LEU A 167 2.23 0.80 7.43
CA LEU A 167 1.17 0.92 8.42
C LEU A 167 0.26 -0.31 8.46
N ASP A 168 0.41 -1.22 7.51
CA ASP A 168 -0.17 -2.55 7.59
C ASP A 168 0.63 -3.40 8.59
N PRO A 169 -0.02 -4.02 9.60
CA PRO A 169 0.69 -4.73 10.66
C PRO A 169 1.48 -5.93 10.15
N ARG A 170 0.99 -6.66 9.16
CA ARG A 170 1.67 -7.82 8.60
C ARG A 170 2.88 -7.41 7.76
N VAL A 171 2.70 -6.42 6.91
CA VAL A 171 3.79 -5.87 6.09
C VAL A 171 4.91 -5.30 6.98
N ASN A 172 4.55 -4.58 8.04
CA ASN A 172 5.53 -4.03 8.98
C ASN A 172 6.28 -5.11 9.75
N ALA A 173 5.58 -6.15 10.22
CA ALA A 173 6.21 -7.29 10.90
C ALA A 173 7.17 -8.06 9.96
N GLN A 174 6.77 -8.27 8.70
CA GLN A 174 7.63 -8.89 7.67
C GLN A 174 8.87 -8.05 7.35
N ALA A 175 8.72 -6.73 7.23
CA ALA A 175 9.82 -5.80 7.03
C ALA A 175 10.79 -5.82 8.23
N ALA A 176 10.26 -5.90 9.45
CA ALA A 176 11.06 -6.00 10.65
C ALA A 176 11.85 -7.31 10.72
N LEU A 177 11.23 -8.45 10.40
CA LEU A 177 11.93 -9.74 10.31
C LEU A 177 13.03 -9.70 9.25
N ALA A 178 12.75 -9.09 8.08
CA ALA A 178 13.75 -8.91 7.04
C ALA A 178 14.91 -8.02 7.49
N LEU A 179 14.63 -6.95 8.25
CA LEU A 179 15.65 -6.09 8.83
C LEU A 179 16.50 -6.82 9.87
N TYR A 180 15.90 -7.62 10.74
CA TYR A 180 16.58 -8.50 11.69
C TYR A 180 17.58 -9.42 10.98
N ARG A 181 17.13 -10.14 9.94
CA ARG A 181 17.97 -11.04 9.14
C ARG A 181 19.09 -10.30 8.40
N ARG A 182 18.81 -9.15 7.82
CA ARG A 182 19.83 -8.31 7.16
C ARG A 182 20.94 -7.85 8.11
N ASN A 183 20.65 -7.76 9.39
CA ASN A 183 21.64 -7.40 10.41
C ASN A 183 22.32 -8.63 11.05
N GLY A 184 22.36 -9.77 10.34
CA GLY A 184 23.00 -10.99 10.83
C GLY A 184 22.25 -11.61 11.98
N ASP A 185 20.92 -11.75 11.85
CA ASP A 185 20.01 -12.29 12.86
C ASP A 185 20.15 -11.57 14.21
N SER A 186 20.15 -10.25 14.15
CA SER A 186 20.45 -9.41 15.31
C SER A 186 19.38 -8.34 15.55
N TRP A 187 19.05 -8.14 16.81
CA TRP A 187 18.14 -7.09 17.29
C TRP A 187 18.80 -5.69 17.35
N ARG A 188 20.03 -5.53 16.87
CA ARG A 188 20.78 -4.25 16.90
C ARG A 188 19.98 -3.04 16.45
N PRO A 189 19.13 -3.11 15.41
CA PRO A 189 18.33 -1.96 14.99
C PRO A 189 17.43 -1.37 16.09
N TRP A 190 17.07 -2.20 17.08
CA TRP A 190 16.20 -1.83 18.19
C TRP A 190 16.88 -1.84 19.56
N TRP A 191 18.22 -1.93 19.61
CA TRP A 191 18.94 -1.93 20.88
C TRP A 191 18.79 -0.59 21.59
N THR A 192 18.66 -0.67 22.91
CA THR A 192 18.76 0.47 23.82
C THR A 192 19.78 0.14 24.89
N SER A 193 20.13 1.11 25.71
CA SER A 193 21.01 0.89 26.88
C SER A 193 20.42 -0.11 27.88
N SER A 194 19.08 -0.23 27.91
CA SER A 194 18.34 -1.07 28.86
C SER A 194 17.92 -2.43 28.31
N TRP A 195 18.09 -2.69 27.01
CA TRP A 195 17.68 -3.96 26.40
C TRP A 195 18.64 -4.41 25.30
N ARG A 196 19.22 -5.57 25.51
CA ARG A 196 20.03 -6.33 24.54
C ARG A 196 19.71 -7.80 24.75
N PRO A 197 18.93 -8.45 23.87
CA PRO A 197 18.56 -9.85 23.98
C PRO A 197 19.75 -10.78 23.75
#